data_4c12794acb87d749565c2a0e35b0a3a2
#
_entry.id   4c12794acb87d749565c2a0e35b0a3a2
#
_cell.length_a   1.000
_cell.length_b   1.000
_cell.length_c   1.000
_cell.angle_alpha   90.00
_cell.angle_beta   90.00
_cell.angle_gamma   90.00
#
_symmetry.space_group_name_H-M   'P 1'
#
loop_
_entity.id
_entity.type
_entity.pdbx_description
1 polymer ?
#
loop_
_entity_poly.entity_id
_entity_poly.type
_entity_poly.pdbx_seq_one_letter_code
_entity_poly.pdbx_strand_id
1 'polypeptide(L)'
;IDSVKEKRSTKDAIKTERMEQMKELEKTYNPADIEDRLYRKWEDKKYFHAEVDRSKKPFTIVMPPPNVTGQLHMGHALDNTMQDILIRFKRMQGYSALWQPGTDHAAIATEVKVTEKLKAEGIDKKEIGREAFLQHA
;
A
#
# COMPACT_ATOMS: atom_id res chain seq x y z
N ILE A 1 44.58 -28.35 -14.35
CA ILE A 1 44.86 -26.90 -14.40
C ILE A 1 43.87 -26.20 -15.36
N ASP A 2 43.48 -26.86 -16.47
CA ASP A 2 42.57 -26.30 -17.47
C ASP A 2 41.12 -26.10 -17.00
N SER A 3 40.59 -27.02 -16.20
CA SER A 3 39.22 -26.95 -15.73
C SER A 3 38.94 -25.79 -14.72
N VAL A 4 40.01 -25.29 -14.07
CA VAL A 4 39.89 -24.13 -13.14
C VAL A 4 39.93 -22.82 -13.92
N LYS A 5 40.69 -22.76 -15.01
CA LYS A 5 40.72 -21.59 -15.90
C LYS A 5 39.37 -21.39 -16.62
N GLU A 6 38.79 -22.47 -17.10
CA GLU A 6 37.50 -22.47 -17.82
C GLU A 6 36.33 -22.01 -16.91
N LYS A 7 36.29 -22.50 -15.66
CA LYS A 7 35.29 -22.07 -14.68
C LYS A 7 35.45 -20.60 -14.25
N ARG A 8 36.65 -20.07 -14.27
CA ARG A 8 36.93 -18.67 -13.96
C ARG A 8 36.46 -17.75 -15.08
N SER A 9 36.76 -18.14 -16.34
CA SER A 9 36.31 -17.44 -17.55
C SER A 9 34.77 -17.36 -17.65
N THR A 10 34.06 -18.44 -17.30
CA THR A 10 32.60 -18.48 -17.35
C THR A 10 31.96 -17.59 -16.25
N LYS A 11 32.55 -17.55 -15.07
CA LYS A 11 32.09 -16.67 -13.99
C LYS A 11 32.33 -15.20 -14.32
N ASP A 12 33.42 -14.88 -14.93
CA ASP A 12 33.73 -13.51 -15.32
C ASP A 12 32.83 -13.05 -16.48
N ALA A 13 32.55 -13.93 -17.45
CA ALA A 13 31.57 -13.66 -18.52
C ALA A 13 30.15 -13.41 -17.97
N ILE A 14 29.67 -14.26 -17.06
CA ILE A 14 28.36 -14.11 -16.41
C ILE A 14 28.29 -12.81 -15.59
N LYS A 15 29.38 -12.44 -14.92
CA LYS A 15 29.47 -11.19 -14.17
C LYS A 15 29.42 -9.97 -15.08
N THR A 16 30.10 -10.04 -16.23
CA THR A 16 30.10 -8.96 -17.23
C THR A 16 28.72 -8.80 -17.86
N GLU A 17 28.08 -9.91 -18.28
CA GLU A 17 26.70 -9.90 -18.79
C GLU A 17 25.70 -9.32 -17.77
N ARG A 18 25.86 -9.66 -16.50
CA ARG A 18 25.02 -9.14 -15.41
C ARG A 18 25.25 -7.66 -15.14
N MET A 19 26.46 -7.17 -15.33
CA MET A 19 26.80 -5.74 -15.24
C MET A 19 26.27 -4.95 -16.44
N GLU A 20 26.29 -5.52 -17.64
CA GLU A 20 25.70 -4.91 -18.84
C GLU A 20 24.17 -4.86 -18.82
N GLN A 21 23.53 -5.80 -18.11
CA GLN A 21 22.08 -5.80 -17.86
C GLN A 21 21.65 -4.89 -16.71
N MET A 22 22.57 -4.34 -15.94
CA MET A 22 22.23 -3.34 -14.91
C MET A 22 21.89 -2.03 -15.61
N LYS A 23 20.63 -1.86 -15.93
CA LYS A 23 20.09 -0.58 -16.40
C LYS A 23 20.49 0.50 -15.40
N GLU A 24 21.21 1.51 -15.87
CA GLU A 24 21.59 2.64 -15.05
C GLU A 24 20.31 3.28 -14.46
N LEU A 25 20.28 3.43 -13.14
CA LEU A 25 19.14 4.02 -12.48
C LEU A 25 19.06 5.51 -12.86
N GLU A 26 17.86 5.97 -13.10
CA GLU A 26 17.62 7.39 -13.34
C GLU A 26 18.01 8.21 -12.12
N LYS A 27 18.56 9.40 -12.34
CA LYS A 27 19.02 10.28 -11.26
C LYS A 27 17.88 10.79 -10.38
N THR A 28 16.66 10.79 -10.92
CA THR A 28 15.49 11.29 -10.23
C THR A 28 14.43 10.19 -10.16
N TYR A 29 13.82 10.00 -9.00
CA TYR A 29 12.71 9.07 -8.84
C TYR A 29 11.47 9.62 -9.55
N ASN A 30 10.92 8.84 -10.48
CA ASN A 30 9.64 9.13 -11.12
C ASN A 30 8.60 8.10 -10.65
N PRO A 31 7.63 8.48 -9.81
CA PRO A 31 6.63 7.54 -9.29
C PRO A 31 5.80 6.88 -10.39
N ALA A 32 5.44 7.61 -11.44
CA ALA A 32 4.58 7.11 -12.52
C ALA A 32 5.14 5.87 -13.24
N ASP A 33 6.47 5.75 -13.32
CA ASP A 33 7.12 4.62 -14.00
C ASP A 33 7.27 3.37 -13.11
N ILE A 34 7.08 3.52 -11.80
CA ILE A 34 7.47 2.51 -10.82
C ILE A 34 6.28 2.03 -9.98
N GLU A 35 5.45 2.93 -9.47
CA GLU A 35 4.49 2.62 -8.42
C GLU A 35 3.41 1.64 -8.86
N ASP A 36 2.77 1.86 -9.99
CA ASP A 36 1.73 0.97 -10.51
C ASP A 36 2.24 -0.46 -10.74
N ARG A 37 3.45 -0.57 -11.30
CA ARG A 37 4.08 -1.87 -11.54
C ARG A 37 4.41 -2.60 -10.24
N LEU A 38 4.91 -1.89 -9.25
CA LEU A 38 5.22 -2.47 -7.95
C LEU A 38 3.94 -2.87 -7.20
N TYR A 39 2.92 -2.02 -7.23
CA TYR A 39 1.65 -2.29 -6.56
C TYR A 39 0.98 -3.54 -7.13
N ARG A 40 0.85 -3.65 -8.46
CA ARG A 40 0.34 -4.86 -9.12
C ARG A 40 1.12 -6.11 -8.73
N LYS A 41 2.45 -6.02 -8.71
CA LYS A 41 3.28 -7.14 -8.26
C LYS A 41 2.98 -7.56 -6.81
N TRP A 42 2.69 -6.62 -5.93
CA TRP A 42 2.37 -6.92 -4.53
C TRP A 42 0.99 -7.57 -4.41
N GLU A 43 0.02 -7.13 -5.19
CA GLU A 43 -1.31 -7.74 -5.25
C GLU A 43 -1.25 -9.17 -5.81
N ASP A 44 -0.60 -9.37 -6.96
CA ASP A 44 -0.43 -10.67 -7.60
C ASP A 44 0.28 -11.68 -6.68
N LYS A 45 1.25 -11.22 -5.92
CA LYS A 45 2.00 -12.03 -4.95
C LYS A 45 1.30 -12.14 -3.59
N LYS A 46 0.14 -11.49 -3.42
CA LYS A 46 -0.64 -11.48 -2.18
C LYS A 46 0.18 -11.07 -0.95
N TYR A 47 1.07 -10.09 -1.09
CA TYR A 47 1.96 -9.67 0.00
C TYR A 47 1.21 -9.00 1.17
N PHE A 48 0.01 -8.51 0.93
CA PHE A 48 -0.85 -7.93 1.98
C PHE A 48 -1.69 -8.98 2.71
N HIS A 49 -1.80 -10.19 2.14
CA HIS A 49 -2.59 -11.26 2.72
C HIS A 49 -1.84 -11.92 3.90
N ALA A 50 -2.57 -12.24 4.95
CA ALA A 50 -2.06 -13.00 6.08
C ALA A 50 -3.04 -14.13 6.41
N GLU A 51 -2.50 -15.33 6.63
CA GLU A 51 -3.24 -16.50 7.07
C GLU A 51 -2.78 -16.91 8.46
N VAL A 52 -3.65 -17.65 9.16
CA VAL A 52 -3.30 -18.19 10.47
C VAL A 52 -2.24 -19.29 10.31
N ASP A 53 -1.02 -18.96 10.65
CA ASP A 53 0.10 -19.89 10.67
C ASP A 53 0.60 -20.10 12.10
N ARG A 54 0.26 -21.25 12.69
CA ARG A 54 0.62 -21.59 14.08
C ARG A 54 2.10 -21.90 14.27
N SER A 55 2.87 -22.06 13.20
CA SER A 55 4.31 -22.25 13.24
C SER A 55 5.09 -20.94 13.39
N LYS A 56 4.43 -19.82 13.12
CA LYS A 56 5.03 -18.48 13.18
C LYS A 56 4.48 -17.65 14.32
N LYS A 57 5.28 -16.73 14.82
CA LYS A 57 4.81 -15.75 15.79
C LYS A 57 3.87 -14.76 15.10
N PRO A 58 2.68 -14.49 15.65
CA PRO A 58 1.77 -13.49 15.09
C PRO A 58 2.25 -12.07 15.42
N PHE A 59 1.98 -11.16 14.50
CA PHE A 59 2.13 -9.73 14.72
C PHE A 59 1.03 -8.98 13.96
N THR A 60 0.18 -8.26 14.69
CA THR A 60 -0.96 -7.58 14.08
C THR A 60 -0.97 -6.11 14.46
N ILE A 61 -1.19 -5.25 13.48
CA ILE A 61 -1.55 -3.84 13.68
C ILE A 61 -2.94 -3.65 13.13
N VAL A 62 -3.83 -3.07 13.94
CA VAL A 62 -5.14 -2.60 13.51
C VAL A 62 -5.01 -1.12 13.19
N MET A 63 -5.23 -0.77 11.92
CA MET A 63 -5.17 0.61 11.45
C MET A 63 -6.52 1.28 11.70
N PRO A 64 -6.58 2.41 12.45
CA PRO A 64 -7.81 3.15 12.60
C PRO A 64 -8.28 3.72 11.25
N PRO A 65 -9.59 3.84 11.01
CA PRO A 65 -10.11 4.40 9.78
C PRO A 65 -9.79 5.90 9.70
N PRO A 66 -9.34 6.41 8.55
CA PRO A 66 -9.24 7.84 8.34
C PRO A 66 -10.64 8.47 8.28
N ASN A 67 -10.79 9.70 8.76
CA ASN A 67 -12.00 10.47 8.54
C ASN A 67 -12.13 10.80 7.05
N VAL A 68 -13.21 10.34 6.40
CA VAL A 68 -13.46 10.57 4.97
C VAL A 68 -14.12 11.96 4.78
N THR A 69 -13.39 13.02 5.12
CA THR A 69 -13.86 14.41 5.04
C THR A 69 -13.14 15.24 3.99
N GLY A 70 -12.16 14.64 3.30
CA GLY A 70 -11.35 15.30 2.28
C GLY A 70 -10.19 14.42 1.83
N GLN A 71 -9.22 15.04 1.18
CA GLN A 71 -8.00 14.36 0.76
C GLN A 71 -7.13 13.97 1.95
N LEU A 72 -6.41 12.85 1.81
CA LEU A 72 -5.40 12.46 2.78
C LEU A 72 -4.29 13.51 2.83
N HIS A 73 -3.74 13.74 4.01
CA HIS A 73 -2.70 14.74 4.26
C HIS A 73 -1.47 14.12 4.92
N MET A 74 -0.42 14.92 5.13
CA MET A 74 0.85 14.45 5.70
C MET A 74 0.72 13.74 7.04
N GLY A 75 -0.27 14.08 7.86
CA GLY A 75 -0.54 13.36 9.11
C GLY A 75 -0.92 11.89 8.87
N HIS A 76 -1.77 11.62 7.89
CA HIS A 76 -2.10 10.25 7.49
C HIS A 76 -0.88 9.52 6.92
N ALA A 77 -0.07 10.21 6.10
CA ALA A 77 1.16 9.64 5.55
C ALA A 77 2.14 9.23 6.66
N LEU A 78 2.34 10.09 7.65
CA LEU A 78 3.23 9.81 8.78
C LEU A 78 2.76 8.59 9.59
N ASP A 79 1.50 8.58 9.98
CA ASP A 79 0.92 7.48 10.77
C ASP A 79 1.01 6.15 10.02
N ASN A 80 0.57 6.12 8.76
CA ASN A 80 0.60 4.91 7.95
C ASN A 80 2.02 4.45 7.62
N THR A 81 2.97 5.36 7.40
CA THR A 81 4.37 5.01 7.14
C THR A 81 5.01 4.31 8.34
N MET A 82 4.75 4.76 9.56
CA MET A 82 5.27 4.10 10.76
C MET A 82 4.74 2.67 10.89
N GLN A 83 3.46 2.47 10.64
CA GLN A 83 2.82 1.14 10.67
C GLN A 83 3.36 0.24 9.54
N ASP A 84 3.50 0.75 8.32
CA ASP A 84 4.04 0.03 7.17
C ASP A 84 5.47 -0.46 7.41
N ILE A 85 6.33 0.38 7.96
CA ILE A 85 7.70 0.01 8.32
C ILE A 85 7.70 -1.16 9.32
N LEU A 86 6.88 -1.10 10.36
CA LEU A 86 6.81 -2.15 11.37
C LEU A 86 6.30 -3.47 10.79
N ILE A 87 5.24 -3.45 9.99
CA ILE A 87 4.69 -4.64 9.34
C ILE A 87 5.70 -5.29 8.39
N ARG A 88 6.36 -4.49 7.54
CA ARG A 88 7.40 -4.99 6.63
C ARG A 88 8.57 -5.59 7.39
N PHE A 89 9.03 -4.92 8.43
CA PHE A 89 10.12 -5.40 9.27
C PHE A 89 9.76 -6.74 9.92
N LYS A 90 8.55 -6.88 10.46
CA LYS A 90 8.11 -8.14 11.07
C LYS A 90 7.96 -9.27 10.05
N ARG A 91 7.48 -9.00 8.84
CA ARG A 91 7.47 -9.99 7.75
C ARG A 91 8.88 -10.47 7.39
N MET A 92 9.85 -9.55 7.30
CA MET A 92 11.25 -9.89 7.05
C MET A 92 11.86 -10.75 8.16
N GLN A 93 11.40 -10.59 9.40
CA GLN A 93 11.78 -11.43 10.53
C GLN A 93 11.06 -12.80 10.57
N GLY A 94 10.19 -13.11 9.61
CA GLY A 94 9.46 -14.38 9.54
C GLY A 94 8.20 -14.46 10.38
N TYR A 95 7.68 -13.36 10.91
CA TYR A 95 6.40 -13.34 11.61
C TYR A 95 5.21 -13.53 10.63
N SER A 96 4.11 -14.10 11.14
CA SER A 96 2.81 -14.01 10.48
C SER A 96 2.24 -12.61 10.77
N ALA A 97 2.46 -11.67 9.84
CA ALA A 97 2.17 -10.26 10.05
C ALA A 97 0.91 -9.83 9.31
N LEU A 98 -0.07 -9.31 10.05
CA LEU A 98 -1.32 -8.77 9.55
C LEU A 98 -1.40 -7.27 9.80
N TRP A 99 -1.64 -6.51 8.76
CA TRP A 99 -2.03 -5.10 8.84
C TRP A 99 -3.49 -4.99 8.44
N GLN A 100 -4.36 -4.82 9.43
CA GLN A 100 -5.80 -4.85 9.26
C GLN A 100 -6.37 -3.44 9.20
N PRO A 101 -6.90 -3.01 8.05
CA PRO A 101 -7.63 -1.74 7.97
C PRO A 101 -8.89 -1.78 8.84
N GLY A 102 -9.10 -0.72 9.58
CA GLY A 102 -10.34 -0.51 10.32
C GLY A 102 -11.39 0.21 9.47
N THR A 103 -12.65 0.01 9.82
CA THR A 103 -13.78 0.79 9.30
C THR A 103 -14.56 1.37 10.47
N ASP A 104 -15.11 2.56 10.29
CA ASP A 104 -15.96 3.21 11.28
C ASP A 104 -17.30 3.59 10.65
N HIS A 105 -18.38 3.30 11.36
CA HIS A 105 -19.74 3.67 10.96
C HIS A 105 -20.15 5.04 11.51
N ALA A 106 -19.29 5.77 12.20
CA ALA A 106 -19.54 7.13 12.65
C ALA A 106 -19.62 8.07 11.45
N ALA A 107 -20.83 8.52 11.15
CA ALA A 107 -21.14 9.25 9.92
C ALA A 107 -21.23 10.77 10.09
N ILE A 108 -21.05 11.32 11.31
CA ILE A 108 -21.33 12.74 11.59
C ILE A 108 -20.56 13.67 10.66
N ALA A 109 -19.23 13.49 10.55
CA ALA A 109 -18.39 14.34 9.72
C ALA A 109 -18.70 14.18 8.23
N THR A 110 -18.92 12.94 7.77
CA THR A 110 -19.31 12.63 6.39
C THR A 110 -20.68 13.23 6.07
N GLU A 111 -21.65 13.10 6.96
CA GLU A 111 -22.98 13.66 6.77
C GLU A 111 -22.98 15.19 6.64
N VAL A 112 -22.15 15.86 7.44
CA VAL A 112 -21.97 17.32 7.33
C VAL A 112 -21.42 17.68 5.95
N LYS A 113 -20.38 16.99 5.49
CA LYS A 113 -19.75 17.26 4.18
C LYS A 113 -20.69 16.99 3.00
N VAL A 114 -21.41 15.90 3.03
CA VAL A 114 -22.42 15.58 2.00
C VAL A 114 -23.55 16.62 2.01
N THR A 115 -24.01 17.02 3.20
CA THR A 115 -25.05 18.06 3.33
C THR A 115 -24.58 19.42 2.79
N GLU A 116 -23.33 19.81 3.06
CA GLU A 116 -22.73 21.03 2.50
C GLU A 116 -22.66 20.99 0.96
N LYS A 117 -22.26 19.84 0.41
CA LYS A 117 -22.20 19.63 -1.05
C LYS A 117 -23.57 19.73 -1.69
N LEU A 118 -24.57 19.02 -1.17
CA LEU A 118 -25.96 19.06 -1.66
C LEU A 118 -26.53 20.47 -1.61
N LYS A 119 -26.27 21.20 -0.53
CA LYS A 119 -26.71 22.59 -0.37
C LYS A 119 -26.05 23.51 -1.41
N ALA A 120 -24.77 23.29 -1.75
CA ALA A 120 -24.11 24.05 -2.79
C ALA A 120 -24.68 23.76 -4.20
N GLU A 121 -25.22 22.56 -4.39
CA GLU A 121 -25.93 22.13 -5.60
C GLU A 121 -27.42 22.56 -5.60
N GLY A 122 -27.89 23.26 -4.56
CA GLY A 122 -29.28 23.71 -4.43
C GLY A 122 -30.27 22.61 -4.02
N ILE A 123 -29.77 21.50 -3.50
CA ILE A 123 -30.57 20.32 -3.11
C ILE A 123 -30.79 20.31 -1.60
N ASP A 124 -32.04 20.23 -1.15
CA ASP A 124 -32.35 20.04 0.28
C ASP A 124 -32.25 18.55 0.63
N LYS A 125 -31.40 18.21 1.59
CA LYS A 125 -31.27 16.86 2.15
C LYS A 125 -32.60 16.23 2.54
N LYS A 126 -33.56 17.03 3.06
CA LYS A 126 -34.86 16.53 3.51
C LYS A 126 -35.78 16.14 2.37
N GLU A 127 -35.57 16.69 1.19
CA GLU A 127 -36.42 16.46 0.02
C GLU A 127 -36.01 15.23 -0.78
N ILE A 128 -34.70 14.89 -0.80
CA ILE A 128 -34.20 13.76 -1.61
C ILE A 128 -34.45 12.39 -1.00
N GLY A 129 -34.71 12.30 0.30
CA GLY A 129 -34.89 11.04 1.01
C GLY A 129 -33.58 10.27 1.27
N ARG A 130 -33.72 9.19 2.05
CA ARG A 130 -32.55 8.43 2.55
C ARG A 130 -31.73 7.76 1.46
N GLU A 131 -32.41 7.13 0.50
CA GLU A 131 -31.72 6.35 -0.54
C GLU A 131 -30.89 7.24 -1.46
N ALA A 132 -31.44 8.36 -1.92
CA ALA A 132 -30.70 9.31 -2.72
C ALA A 132 -29.57 9.97 -1.91
N PHE A 133 -29.76 10.25 -0.63
CA PHE A 133 -28.70 10.77 0.23
C PHE A 133 -27.53 9.80 0.34
N LEU A 134 -27.79 8.49 0.49
CA LEU A 134 -26.72 7.45 0.56
C LEU A 134 -25.89 7.33 -0.72
N GLN A 135 -26.46 7.69 -1.88
CA GLN A 135 -25.69 7.72 -3.13
C GLN A 135 -24.70 8.88 -3.21
N HIS A 136 -24.89 9.91 -2.40
CA HIS A 136 -23.98 11.07 -2.31
C HIS A 136 -22.95 10.93 -1.19
N ALA A 137 -23.16 9.99 -0.26
CA ALA A 137 -22.28 9.69 0.88
C ALA A 137 -21.21 8.66 0.54
#